data_8978d329865bab78940d4395be006159
#
_entry.id   8978d329865bab78940d4395be006159
#
_cell.length_a   1.000
_cell.length_b   1.000
_cell.length_c   1.000
_cell.angle_alpha   90.00
_cell.angle_beta   90.00
_cell.angle_gamma   90.00
#
_symmetry.space_group_name_H-M   'P 1'
#
loop_
_entity.id
_entity.type
_entity.pdbx_description
1 polymer ?
#
loop_
_entity_poly.entity_id
_entity_poly.type
_entity_poly.pdbx_seq_one_letter_code
_entity_poly.pdbx_strand_id
1 'polypeptide(L)'
;PYDLPDALNRFLNKVDPKLVLIMETELWPNLIAALHKRHIPLVIANARLSARSAAGYAKLGKFIGRLLRRITLIAAQNEEDGARFITLGARSNQVTVTGSLKFDISVTPQLAAKAVTLRRQWAPHRPVWIATSTHDGEESIIIAAHQALLNQFPNLLLILVPSHPERFPDAINLVRQAGLSYT
;
A
#
# COMPACT_ATOMS: atom_id res chain seq x y z
N PRO A 1 -19.54 -7.57 5.07
CA PRO A 1 -20.01 -8.82 5.69
C PRO A 1 -18.80 -9.70 6.01
N TYR A 2 -18.88 -10.47 7.09
CA TYR A 2 -17.88 -11.50 7.36
C TYR A 2 -18.01 -12.64 6.34
N ASP A 3 -16.95 -13.44 6.15
CA ASP A 3 -16.95 -14.58 5.19
C ASP A 3 -17.84 -15.75 5.70
N LEU A 4 -19.09 -15.43 6.03
CA LEU A 4 -20.11 -16.38 6.47
C LEU A 4 -21.12 -16.67 5.35
N PRO A 5 -21.41 -17.94 5.02
CA PRO A 5 -22.25 -18.30 3.88
C PRO A 5 -23.59 -17.59 3.82
N ASP A 6 -24.31 -17.53 4.96
CA ASP A 6 -25.63 -16.90 5.01
C ASP A 6 -25.58 -15.37 4.83
N ALA A 7 -24.59 -14.72 5.44
CA ALA A 7 -24.38 -13.28 5.30
C ALA A 7 -24.02 -12.93 3.84
N LEU A 8 -23.15 -13.71 3.23
CA LEU A 8 -22.75 -13.56 1.83
C LEU A 8 -23.92 -13.79 0.87
N ASN A 9 -24.73 -14.81 1.12
CA ASN A 9 -25.90 -15.09 0.28
C ASN A 9 -26.91 -13.94 0.32
N ARG A 10 -27.22 -13.41 1.52
CA ARG A 10 -28.08 -12.22 1.65
C ARG A 10 -27.51 -11.01 0.95
N PHE A 11 -26.21 -10.76 1.13
CA PHE A 11 -25.51 -9.65 0.49
C PHE A 11 -25.55 -9.75 -1.03
N LEU A 12 -25.16 -10.90 -1.60
CA LEU A 12 -25.13 -11.13 -3.04
C LEU A 12 -26.54 -11.09 -3.66
N ASN A 13 -27.57 -11.57 -2.94
CA ASN A 13 -28.94 -11.45 -3.40
C ASN A 13 -29.43 -9.99 -3.44
N LYS A 14 -28.99 -9.16 -2.49
CA LYS A 14 -29.39 -7.76 -2.41
C LYS A 14 -28.65 -6.88 -3.43
N VAL A 15 -27.35 -7.15 -3.67
CA VAL A 15 -26.50 -6.33 -4.54
C VAL A 15 -26.60 -6.77 -6.01
N ASP A 16 -26.83 -8.06 -6.25
CA ASP A 16 -26.84 -8.72 -7.57
C ASP A 16 -25.69 -8.27 -8.50
N PRO A 17 -24.42 -8.41 -8.06
CA PRO A 17 -23.29 -7.88 -8.82
C PRO A 17 -23.08 -8.70 -10.12
N LYS A 18 -22.73 -8.00 -11.20
CA LYS A 18 -22.33 -8.65 -12.48
C LYS A 18 -20.83 -8.98 -12.52
N LEU A 19 -20.06 -8.36 -11.65
CA LEU A 19 -18.63 -8.54 -11.47
C LEU A 19 -18.28 -8.20 -10.03
N VAL A 20 -17.34 -8.95 -9.43
CA VAL A 20 -16.75 -8.60 -8.15
C VAL A 20 -15.26 -8.36 -8.35
N LEU A 21 -14.78 -7.23 -7.84
CA LEU A 21 -13.37 -6.86 -7.84
C LEU A 21 -12.90 -6.76 -6.40
N ILE A 22 -11.85 -7.49 -6.06
CA ILE A 22 -11.19 -7.44 -4.75
C ILE A 22 -9.81 -6.81 -4.95
N MET A 23 -9.52 -5.81 -4.14
CA MET A 23 -8.20 -5.17 -4.14
C MET A 23 -7.23 -5.96 -3.26
N GLU A 24 -5.98 -6.07 -3.75
CA GLU A 24 -4.90 -6.80 -3.10
C GLU A 24 -5.22 -8.31 -2.92
N THR A 25 -4.58 -8.99 -1.95
CA THR A 25 -4.73 -10.45 -1.82
C THR A 25 -5.63 -10.81 -0.65
N GLU A 26 -6.91 -10.57 -0.82
CA GLU A 26 -7.97 -10.95 0.12
C GLU A 26 -8.69 -12.22 -0.38
N LEU A 27 -8.23 -13.39 0.08
CA LEU A 27 -8.79 -14.68 -0.31
C LEU A 27 -9.87 -15.12 0.69
N TRP A 28 -11.11 -14.85 0.36
CA TRP A 28 -12.30 -15.19 1.16
C TRP A 28 -12.97 -16.45 0.61
N PRO A 29 -12.73 -17.64 1.22
CA PRO A 29 -13.12 -18.92 0.63
C PRO A 29 -14.62 -19.07 0.35
N ASN A 30 -15.47 -18.61 1.27
CA ASN A 30 -16.91 -18.72 1.10
C ASN A 30 -17.44 -17.73 0.07
N LEU A 31 -16.89 -16.51 0.02
CA LEU A 31 -17.23 -15.53 -1.02
C LEU A 31 -16.85 -16.08 -2.41
N ILE A 32 -15.60 -16.54 -2.57
CA ILE A 32 -15.13 -17.13 -3.84
C ILE A 32 -16.00 -18.31 -4.27
N ALA A 33 -16.38 -19.19 -3.33
CA ALA A 33 -17.25 -20.31 -3.61
C ALA A 33 -18.67 -19.86 -4.02
N ALA A 34 -19.24 -18.87 -3.33
CA ALA A 34 -20.56 -18.34 -3.62
C ALA A 34 -20.65 -17.64 -4.97
N LEU A 35 -19.62 -16.86 -5.34
CA LEU A 35 -19.51 -16.20 -6.64
C LEU A 35 -19.37 -17.22 -7.76
N HIS A 36 -18.49 -18.20 -7.59
CA HIS A 36 -18.31 -19.28 -8.55
C HIS A 36 -19.61 -20.07 -8.81
N LYS A 37 -20.35 -20.42 -7.75
CA LYS A 37 -21.66 -21.11 -7.88
C LYS A 37 -22.70 -20.28 -8.64
N ARG A 38 -22.61 -18.96 -8.55
CA ARG A 38 -23.53 -18.01 -9.22
C ARG A 38 -23.04 -17.58 -10.60
N HIS A 39 -21.91 -18.10 -11.08
CA HIS A 39 -21.23 -17.69 -12.31
C HIS A 39 -20.91 -16.19 -12.38
N ILE A 40 -20.68 -15.56 -11.22
CA ILE A 40 -20.29 -14.16 -11.13
C ILE A 40 -18.76 -14.09 -11.24
N PRO A 41 -18.22 -13.36 -12.23
CA PRO A 41 -16.77 -13.20 -12.38
C PRO A 41 -16.16 -12.53 -11.16
N LEU A 42 -14.98 -13.03 -10.75
CA LEU A 42 -14.18 -12.45 -9.68
C LEU A 42 -12.79 -12.07 -10.20
N VAL A 43 -12.42 -10.82 -9.98
CA VAL A 43 -11.07 -10.30 -10.29
C VAL A 43 -10.37 -9.93 -9.00
N ILE A 44 -9.14 -10.37 -8.83
CA ILE A 44 -8.24 -9.83 -7.82
C ILE A 44 -7.31 -8.84 -8.50
N ALA A 45 -7.46 -7.56 -8.17
CA ALA A 45 -6.68 -6.47 -8.73
C ALA A 45 -5.56 -6.06 -7.78
N ASN A 46 -4.43 -5.59 -8.34
CA ASN A 46 -3.26 -5.19 -7.59
C ASN A 46 -2.76 -6.32 -6.67
N ALA A 47 -2.85 -7.57 -7.14
CA ALA A 47 -2.58 -8.75 -6.35
C ALA A 47 -1.10 -8.84 -5.95
N ARG A 48 -0.84 -8.98 -4.66
CA ARG A 48 0.50 -9.12 -4.09
C ARG A 48 0.55 -10.38 -3.23
N LEU A 49 1.58 -11.18 -3.40
CA LEU A 49 1.75 -12.40 -2.62
C LEU A 49 3.21 -12.57 -2.18
N SER A 50 3.51 -12.18 -0.94
CA SER A 50 4.86 -12.35 -0.40
C SER A 50 5.26 -13.83 -0.30
N ALA A 51 6.56 -14.13 -0.32
CA ALA A 51 7.07 -15.48 -0.14
C ALA A 51 6.59 -16.13 1.18
N ARG A 52 6.52 -15.33 2.26
CA ARG A 52 6.00 -15.77 3.56
C ARG A 52 4.52 -16.17 3.49
N SER A 53 3.70 -15.34 2.85
CA SER A 53 2.26 -15.63 2.67
C SER A 53 2.04 -16.82 1.76
N ALA A 54 2.81 -16.95 0.66
CA ALA A 54 2.75 -18.11 -0.23
C ALA A 54 3.07 -19.40 0.49
N ALA A 55 4.12 -19.42 1.33
CA ALA A 55 4.47 -20.58 2.16
C ALA A 55 3.35 -20.92 3.17
N GLY A 56 2.66 -19.89 3.71
CA GLY A 56 1.49 -20.09 4.57
C GLY A 56 0.32 -20.75 3.80
N TYR A 57 -0.02 -20.25 2.65
CA TYR A 57 -1.09 -20.81 1.80
C TYR A 57 -0.74 -22.22 1.28
N ALA A 58 0.52 -22.51 0.98
CA ALA A 58 0.96 -23.83 0.54
C ALA A 58 0.61 -24.95 1.53
N LYS A 59 0.57 -24.63 2.83
CA LYS A 59 0.15 -25.58 3.89
C LYS A 59 -1.29 -26.07 3.74
N LEU A 60 -2.13 -25.32 3.03
CA LEU A 60 -3.52 -25.70 2.74
C LEU A 60 -3.61 -26.72 1.58
N GLY A 61 -2.50 -27.10 0.97
CA GLY A 61 -2.39 -28.15 -0.04
C GLY A 61 -3.37 -27.98 -1.21
N LYS A 62 -4.08 -29.04 -1.57
CA LYS A 62 -5.02 -29.01 -2.72
C LYS A 62 -6.19 -28.04 -2.55
N PHE A 63 -6.48 -27.58 -1.32
CA PHE A 63 -7.60 -26.67 -1.08
C PHE A 63 -7.34 -25.30 -1.71
N ILE A 64 -6.15 -24.72 -1.49
CA ILE A 64 -5.82 -23.39 -2.04
C ILE A 64 -5.83 -23.40 -3.58
N GLY A 65 -5.30 -24.42 -4.22
CA GLY A 65 -5.31 -24.52 -5.67
C GLY A 65 -6.72 -24.63 -6.25
N ARG A 66 -7.63 -25.38 -5.57
CA ARG A 66 -9.06 -25.40 -5.98
C ARG A 66 -9.74 -24.06 -5.81
N LEU A 67 -9.39 -23.32 -4.76
CA LEU A 67 -9.92 -21.98 -4.50
C LEU A 67 -9.47 -20.99 -5.59
N LEU A 68 -8.16 -20.93 -5.86
CA LEU A 68 -7.59 -20.03 -6.87
C LEU A 68 -8.16 -20.29 -8.27
N ARG A 69 -8.39 -21.54 -8.65
CA ARG A 69 -9.01 -21.88 -9.96
C ARG A 69 -10.44 -21.40 -10.15
N ARG A 70 -11.13 -20.94 -9.08
CA ARG A 70 -12.47 -20.34 -9.16
C ARG A 70 -12.45 -18.83 -9.43
N ILE A 71 -11.27 -18.21 -9.33
CA ILE A 71 -11.06 -16.79 -9.61
C ILE A 71 -10.96 -16.62 -11.13
N THR A 72 -11.61 -15.60 -11.67
CA THR A 72 -11.61 -15.36 -13.12
C THR A 72 -10.29 -14.79 -13.59
N LEU A 73 -9.75 -13.79 -12.86
CA LEU A 73 -8.51 -13.12 -13.20
C LEU A 73 -7.77 -12.69 -11.92
N ILE A 74 -6.46 -12.87 -11.92
CA ILE A 74 -5.53 -12.36 -10.89
C ILE A 74 -4.57 -11.40 -11.59
N ALA A 75 -4.75 -10.10 -11.35
CA ALA A 75 -3.89 -9.04 -11.85
C ALA A 75 -2.75 -8.80 -10.85
N ALA A 76 -1.62 -9.46 -11.05
CA ALA A 76 -0.47 -9.44 -10.15
C ALA A 76 0.37 -8.15 -10.31
N GLN A 77 0.98 -7.69 -9.22
CA GLN A 77 1.82 -6.49 -9.22
C GLN A 77 3.16 -6.70 -9.95
N ASN A 78 3.68 -7.91 -9.95
CA ASN A 78 4.95 -8.28 -10.58
C ASN A 78 5.00 -9.76 -10.94
N GLU A 79 6.01 -10.15 -11.71
CA GLU A 79 6.22 -11.53 -12.18
C GLU A 79 6.37 -12.52 -11.03
N GLU A 80 7.07 -12.14 -9.94
CA GLU A 80 7.27 -13.02 -8.81
C GLU A 80 5.98 -13.34 -8.07
N ASP A 81 5.13 -12.33 -7.86
CA ASP A 81 3.81 -12.52 -7.26
C ASP A 81 2.94 -13.40 -8.15
N GLY A 82 2.95 -13.16 -9.46
CA GLY A 82 2.27 -13.99 -10.45
C GLY A 82 2.71 -15.45 -10.42
N ALA A 83 4.01 -15.70 -10.40
CA ALA A 83 4.59 -17.04 -10.33
C ALA A 83 4.19 -17.77 -9.03
N ARG A 84 4.11 -17.06 -7.89
CA ARG A 84 3.67 -17.64 -6.61
C ARG A 84 2.20 -18.08 -6.68
N PHE A 85 1.30 -17.31 -7.31
CA PHE A 85 -0.09 -17.73 -7.51
C PHE A 85 -0.18 -18.99 -8.38
N ILE A 86 0.60 -19.07 -9.45
CA ILE A 86 0.65 -20.25 -10.33
C ILE A 86 1.18 -21.46 -9.55
N THR A 87 2.24 -21.31 -8.77
CA THR A 87 2.79 -22.36 -7.91
C THR A 87 1.78 -22.88 -6.89
N LEU A 88 0.91 -22.01 -6.36
CA LEU A 88 -0.18 -22.39 -5.45
C LEU A 88 -1.37 -23.05 -6.17
N GLY A 89 -1.35 -23.12 -7.51
CA GLY A 89 -2.32 -23.86 -8.31
C GLY A 89 -3.35 -23.00 -9.07
N ALA A 90 -3.12 -21.69 -9.20
CA ALA A 90 -3.82 -20.90 -10.21
C ALA A 90 -3.41 -21.36 -11.63
N ARG A 91 -4.31 -21.22 -12.61
CA ARG A 91 -3.95 -21.50 -14.00
C ARG A 91 -3.15 -20.32 -14.55
N SER A 92 -2.16 -20.58 -15.41
CA SER A 92 -1.34 -19.52 -16.02
C SER A 92 -2.18 -18.49 -16.80
N ASN A 93 -3.24 -18.91 -17.47
CA ASN A 93 -4.14 -18.03 -18.19
C ASN A 93 -5.09 -17.19 -17.30
N GLN A 94 -5.10 -17.42 -15.99
CA GLN A 94 -5.84 -16.61 -15.01
C GLN A 94 -4.96 -15.53 -14.38
N VAL A 95 -3.64 -15.56 -14.61
CA VAL A 95 -2.70 -14.64 -13.99
C VAL A 95 -2.12 -13.73 -15.06
N THR A 96 -2.22 -12.41 -14.83
CA THR A 96 -1.64 -11.38 -15.70
C THR A 96 -0.87 -10.41 -14.82
N VAL A 97 0.34 -10.02 -15.24
CA VAL A 97 1.11 -8.99 -14.56
C VAL A 97 0.70 -7.62 -15.10
N THR A 98 0.18 -6.76 -14.22
CA THR A 98 -0.34 -5.43 -14.58
C THR A 98 0.46 -4.28 -13.99
N GLY A 99 1.44 -4.57 -13.14
CA GLY A 99 2.13 -3.55 -12.36
C GLY A 99 1.38 -3.20 -11.07
N SER A 100 1.95 -2.27 -10.31
CA SER A 100 1.34 -1.80 -9.07
C SER A 100 0.68 -0.43 -9.26
N LEU A 101 -0.56 -0.29 -8.80
CA LEU A 101 -1.30 0.98 -8.80
C LEU A 101 -0.58 2.11 -8.07
N LYS A 102 0.38 1.79 -7.19
CA LYS A 102 1.20 2.80 -6.50
C LYS A 102 2.02 3.66 -7.47
N PHE A 103 2.33 3.15 -8.66
CA PHE A 103 3.10 3.86 -9.68
C PHE A 103 2.23 4.59 -10.73
N ASP A 104 0.91 4.47 -10.61
CA ASP A 104 -0.06 5.11 -11.51
C ASP A 104 -0.51 6.50 -10.99
N ILE A 105 0.33 7.12 -10.18
CA ILE A 105 0.08 8.45 -9.62
C ILE A 105 0.60 9.51 -10.59
N SER A 106 -0.29 10.33 -11.11
CA SER A 106 0.07 11.52 -11.88
C SER A 106 -0.02 12.78 -11.02
N VAL A 107 1.01 13.64 -11.13
CA VAL A 107 0.97 14.96 -10.48
C VAL A 107 0.08 15.88 -11.31
N THR A 108 -1.05 16.32 -10.74
CA THR A 108 -1.93 17.26 -11.42
C THR A 108 -1.28 18.64 -11.58
N PRO A 109 -1.61 19.41 -12.64
CA PRO A 109 -1.10 20.77 -12.81
C PRO A 109 -1.35 21.67 -11.59
N GLN A 110 -2.50 21.51 -10.93
CA GLN A 110 -2.85 22.25 -9.70
C GLN A 110 -1.92 21.93 -8.54
N LEU A 111 -1.57 20.63 -8.37
CA LEU A 111 -0.65 20.19 -7.32
C LEU A 111 0.77 20.71 -7.62
N ALA A 112 1.21 20.67 -8.87
CA ALA A 112 2.49 21.22 -9.30
C ALA A 112 2.59 22.72 -9.03
N ALA A 113 1.56 23.50 -9.37
CA ALA A 113 1.49 24.94 -9.09
C ALA A 113 1.54 25.23 -7.57
N LYS A 114 0.81 24.45 -6.76
CA LYS A 114 0.84 24.55 -5.30
C LYS A 114 2.23 24.27 -4.73
N ALA A 115 2.91 23.25 -5.24
CA ALA A 115 4.27 22.91 -4.83
C ALA A 115 5.26 24.06 -5.11
N VAL A 116 5.17 24.71 -6.28
CA VAL A 116 5.99 25.89 -6.62
C VAL A 116 5.72 27.04 -5.64
N THR A 117 4.46 27.27 -5.31
CA THR A 117 4.06 28.34 -4.36
C THR A 117 4.65 28.06 -2.96
N LEU A 118 4.48 26.83 -2.45
CA LEU A 118 5.03 26.43 -1.15
C LEU A 118 6.56 26.53 -1.13
N ARG A 119 7.20 26.09 -2.21
CA ARG A 119 8.67 26.20 -2.35
C ARG A 119 9.15 27.64 -2.25
N ARG A 120 8.45 28.57 -2.92
CA ARG A 120 8.77 30.01 -2.86
C ARG A 120 8.53 30.61 -1.47
N GLN A 121 7.48 30.20 -0.78
CA GLN A 121 7.14 30.71 0.55
C GLN A 121 8.12 30.22 1.63
N TRP A 122 8.46 28.90 1.61
CA TRP A 122 9.22 28.30 2.72
C TRP A 122 10.72 28.33 2.51
N ALA A 123 11.19 28.21 1.28
CA ALA A 123 12.61 28.05 1.04
C ALA A 123 13.00 28.46 -0.41
N PRO A 124 12.86 29.74 -0.78
CA PRO A 124 13.10 30.18 -2.17
C PRO A 124 14.53 29.90 -2.66
N HIS A 125 15.52 30.03 -1.77
CA HIS A 125 16.96 29.96 -2.12
C HIS A 125 17.77 29.01 -1.23
N ARG A 126 17.13 28.19 -0.39
CA ARG A 126 17.82 27.28 0.52
C ARG A 126 17.60 25.83 0.12
N PRO A 127 18.57 24.93 0.33
CA PRO A 127 18.35 23.51 0.13
C PRO A 127 17.29 22.99 1.11
N VAL A 128 16.49 22.01 0.63
CA VAL A 128 15.42 21.41 1.42
C VAL A 128 15.52 19.90 1.29
N TRP A 129 15.37 19.20 2.39
CA TRP A 129 15.11 17.78 2.38
C TRP A 129 13.91 17.46 3.25
N ILE A 130 13.25 16.35 2.97
CA ILE A 130 11.98 16.00 3.57
C ILE A 130 12.08 14.58 4.11
N ALA A 131 11.71 14.40 5.38
CA ALA A 131 11.54 13.10 6.03
C ALA A 131 10.04 12.93 6.32
N THR A 132 9.41 12.01 5.62
CA THR A 132 7.97 11.77 5.73
C THR A 132 7.66 10.40 6.30
N SER A 133 6.48 10.29 6.94
CA SER A 133 5.96 9.05 7.51
C SER A 133 6.91 8.42 8.53
N THR A 134 7.58 9.26 9.33
CA THR A 134 8.52 8.78 10.34
C THR A 134 7.81 8.12 11.50
N HIS A 135 8.46 7.10 12.06
CA HIS A 135 8.00 6.33 13.21
C HIS A 135 8.88 6.59 14.43
N ASP A 136 8.46 6.03 15.58
CA ASP A 136 9.19 6.19 16.84
C ASP A 136 10.65 5.74 16.74
N GLY A 137 11.56 6.59 17.22
CA GLY A 137 13.00 6.39 17.12
C GLY A 137 13.65 6.88 15.82
N GLU A 138 12.92 7.02 14.72
CA GLU A 138 13.46 7.51 13.44
C GLU A 138 13.75 9.02 13.49
N GLU A 139 12.90 9.79 14.15
CA GLU A 139 13.05 11.25 14.24
C GLU A 139 14.37 11.67 14.88
N SER A 140 14.84 10.95 15.90
CA SER A 140 16.13 11.23 16.55
C SER A 140 17.31 11.04 15.59
N ILE A 141 17.26 10.01 14.74
CA ILE A 141 18.27 9.75 13.72
C ILE A 141 18.26 10.85 12.66
N ILE A 142 17.08 11.24 12.21
CA ILE A 142 16.87 12.29 11.20
C ILE A 142 17.38 13.64 11.72
N ILE A 143 17.06 13.98 12.96
CA ILE A 143 17.51 15.22 13.60
C ILE A 143 19.05 15.25 13.75
N ALA A 144 19.65 14.15 14.17
CA ALA A 144 21.12 14.05 14.26
C ALA A 144 21.78 14.19 12.87
N ALA A 145 21.22 13.56 11.85
CA ALA A 145 21.68 13.71 10.47
C ALA A 145 21.54 15.16 9.98
N HIS A 146 20.43 15.83 10.32
CA HIS A 146 20.22 17.23 9.97
C HIS A 146 21.25 18.15 10.62
N GLN A 147 21.54 17.96 11.91
CA GLN A 147 22.62 18.72 12.63
C GLN A 147 23.98 18.53 11.96
N ALA A 148 24.32 17.30 11.55
CA ALA A 148 25.58 17.05 10.86
C ALA A 148 25.62 17.76 9.49
N LEU A 149 24.51 17.79 8.74
CA LEU A 149 24.40 18.46 7.45
C LEU A 149 24.47 19.99 7.56
N LEU A 150 24.02 20.58 8.68
CA LEU A 150 24.09 22.03 8.90
C LEU A 150 25.55 22.55 8.92
N ASN A 151 26.54 21.71 9.25
CA ASN A 151 27.96 22.08 9.14
C ASN A 151 28.40 22.37 7.71
N GLN A 152 27.76 21.71 6.71
CA GLN A 152 28.08 21.91 5.29
C GLN A 152 27.07 22.85 4.61
N PHE A 153 25.83 22.84 5.08
CA PHE A 153 24.70 23.60 4.53
C PHE A 153 24.01 24.39 5.65
N PRO A 154 24.57 25.51 6.12
CA PRO A 154 24.10 26.24 7.31
C PRO A 154 22.63 26.70 7.22
N ASN A 155 22.10 26.88 6.02
CA ASN A 155 20.73 27.30 5.78
C ASN A 155 19.82 26.14 5.30
N LEU A 156 20.20 24.87 5.46
CA LEU A 156 19.40 23.72 5.11
C LEU A 156 18.07 23.70 5.87
N LEU A 157 16.98 23.42 5.17
CA LEU A 157 15.66 23.19 5.76
C LEU A 157 15.35 21.70 5.80
N LEU A 158 14.96 21.20 6.96
CA LEU A 158 14.31 19.90 7.13
C LEU A 158 12.80 20.11 7.24
N ILE A 159 12.04 19.36 6.44
CA ILE A 159 10.59 19.19 6.63
C ILE A 159 10.39 17.81 7.24
N LEU A 160 10.01 17.75 8.52
CA LEU A 160 9.79 16.50 9.25
C LEU A 160 8.29 16.25 9.43
N VAL A 161 7.82 15.12 8.92
CA VAL A 161 6.39 14.78 8.92
C VAL A 161 6.21 13.38 9.51
N PRO A 162 5.93 13.26 10.82
CA PRO A 162 5.58 11.99 11.45
C PRO A 162 4.35 11.33 10.80
N SER A 163 4.29 10.00 10.82
CA SER A 163 3.20 9.22 10.21
C SER A 163 1.85 9.43 10.89
N HIS A 164 1.84 9.84 12.16
CA HIS A 164 0.64 10.04 12.96
C HIS A 164 0.64 11.43 13.59
N PRO A 165 -0.45 12.23 13.44
CA PRO A 165 -0.53 13.59 14.00
C PRO A 165 -0.33 13.69 15.50
N GLU A 166 -0.72 12.67 16.27
CA GLU A 166 -0.52 12.59 17.72
C GLU A 166 0.97 12.58 18.12
N ARG A 167 1.88 12.29 17.20
CA ARG A 167 3.33 12.29 17.43
C ARG A 167 4.00 13.64 17.15
N PHE A 168 3.28 14.63 16.62
CA PHE A 168 3.86 15.95 16.36
C PHE A 168 4.42 16.61 17.61
N PRO A 169 3.78 16.56 18.80
CA PRO A 169 4.37 17.10 20.01
C PRO A 169 5.71 16.45 20.40
N ASP A 170 5.84 15.13 20.22
CA ASP A 170 7.06 14.40 20.53
C ASP A 170 8.20 14.81 19.58
N ALA A 171 7.93 14.89 18.29
CA ALA A 171 8.89 15.36 17.30
C ALA A 171 9.33 16.80 17.57
N ILE A 172 8.42 17.70 17.96
CA ILE A 172 8.74 19.08 18.34
C ILE A 172 9.67 19.09 19.56
N ASN A 173 9.41 18.25 20.57
CA ASN A 173 10.24 18.16 21.75
C ASN A 173 11.66 17.69 21.42
N LEU A 174 11.81 16.71 20.52
CA LEU A 174 13.11 16.25 20.02
C LEU A 174 13.88 17.37 19.30
N VAL A 175 13.21 18.14 18.46
CA VAL A 175 13.81 19.29 17.76
C VAL A 175 14.28 20.36 18.74
N ARG A 176 13.49 20.67 19.79
CA ARG A 176 13.85 21.59 20.85
C ARG A 176 15.08 21.12 21.64
N GLN A 177 15.11 19.85 22.04
CA GLN A 177 16.23 19.24 22.75
C GLN A 177 17.52 19.28 21.94
N ALA A 178 17.40 19.18 20.61
CA ALA A 178 18.54 19.33 19.70
C ALA A 178 18.98 20.77 19.49
N GLY A 179 18.35 21.77 20.12
CA GLY A 179 18.69 23.19 19.98
C GLY A 179 18.36 23.78 18.61
N LEU A 180 17.46 23.13 17.84
CA LEU A 180 17.06 23.58 16.51
C LEU A 180 15.81 24.48 16.58
N SER A 181 15.76 25.49 15.71
CA SER A 181 14.58 26.31 15.51
C SER A 181 13.54 25.55 14.65
N TYR A 182 12.25 25.78 14.91
CA TYR A 182 11.15 25.20 14.14
C TYR A 182 10.00 26.21 14.00
N THR A 183 9.14 25.99 13.04
CA THR A 183 7.97 26.81 12.74
C THR A 183 6.78 25.94 12.37
#